data_d3a586f9093c7133e9ce41e563544e05
#
_entry.id   d3a586f9093c7133e9ce41e563544e05
#
_cell.length_a   1.000
_cell.length_b   1.000
_cell.length_c   1.000
_cell.angle_alpha   90.00
_cell.angle_beta   90.00
_cell.angle_gamma   90.00
#
_symmetry.space_group_name_H-M   'P 1'
#
loop_
_entity.id
_entity.type
_entity.pdbx_description
1 polymer ?
#
loop_
_entity_poly.entity_id
_entity_poly.type
_entity_poly.pdbx_seq_one_letter_code
_entity_poly.pdbx_strand_id
1 'polypeptide(L)'
;MSKKRSKYRPRPVMRDTMHWVKSGFYRVDGHPATADLKLSNHVAMESLRKGEATMADIDALVNMLNVMEALTRVNPAFGEDYSAEIEAAQAAIMSLVARCKDRGVYTCTGAELDAFRVALELHDAQLDIATVNDVASAAKLVAHIVGSGKAHRL
;
A
#
# COMPACT_ATOMS: atom_id res chain seq x y z
N MET A 1 -56.10 3.91 21.20
CA MET A 1 -55.17 5.03 21.00
C MET A 1 -53.80 4.50 20.66
N SER A 2 -53.36 4.59 19.41
CA SER A 2 -52.04 4.12 18.97
C SER A 2 -50.98 5.18 19.31
N LYS A 3 -49.99 4.81 20.16
CA LYS A 3 -48.84 5.66 20.48
C LYS A 3 -47.96 5.82 19.23
N LYS A 4 -47.92 7.01 18.62
CA LYS A 4 -46.98 7.35 17.57
C LYS A 4 -45.56 7.18 18.13
N ARG A 5 -44.81 6.20 17.63
CA ARG A 5 -43.39 6.05 17.93
C ARG A 5 -42.63 7.27 17.40
N SER A 6 -41.96 7.98 18.31
CA SER A 6 -41.06 9.07 17.99
C SER A 6 -40.02 8.61 16.96
N LYS A 7 -39.90 9.32 15.83
CA LYS A 7 -38.87 9.15 14.82
C LYS A 7 -37.55 9.82 15.30
N TYR A 8 -37.13 9.54 16.52
CA TYR A 8 -35.83 10.02 16.98
C TYR A 8 -34.77 9.25 16.23
N ARG A 9 -34.13 9.86 15.20
CA ARG A 9 -32.88 9.42 14.65
C ARG A 9 -31.76 10.05 15.50
N PRO A 10 -30.96 9.27 16.22
CA PRO A 10 -29.80 9.83 16.91
C PRO A 10 -28.95 10.56 15.86
N ARG A 11 -28.70 11.84 16.10
CA ARG A 11 -27.74 12.59 15.28
C ARG A 11 -26.39 11.89 15.43
N PRO A 12 -25.65 11.64 14.31
CA PRO A 12 -24.30 11.13 14.44
C PRO A 12 -23.53 12.08 15.36
N VAL A 13 -22.92 11.54 16.39
CA VAL A 13 -22.04 12.32 17.28
C VAL A 13 -20.95 12.87 16.39
N MET A 14 -20.92 14.17 16.15
CA MET A 14 -19.79 14.80 15.47
C MET A 14 -18.59 14.60 16.40
N ARG A 15 -17.71 13.72 16.00
CA ARG A 15 -16.39 13.61 16.61
C ARG A 15 -15.73 14.97 16.47
N ASP A 16 -15.09 15.41 17.54
CA ASP A 16 -14.39 16.68 17.60
C ASP A 16 -13.55 16.86 16.32
N THR A 17 -13.89 17.90 15.54
CA THR A 17 -13.21 18.22 14.28
C THR A 17 -11.71 18.41 14.51
N MET A 18 -11.32 18.92 15.69
CA MET A 18 -9.94 19.11 16.07
C MET A 18 -9.24 17.77 16.33
N HIS A 19 -9.96 16.77 16.85
CA HIS A 19 -9.41 15.41 16.99
C HIS A 19 -9.10 14.79 15.62
N TRP A 20 -9.97 14.99 14.63
CA TRP A 20 -9.73 14.56 13.25
C TRP A 20 -8.52 15.24 12.62
N VAL A 21 -8.39 16.56 12.79
CA VAL A 21 -7.24 17.31 12.29
C VAL A 21 -5.95 16.82 12.96
N LYS A 22 -5.97 16.66 14.28
CA LYS A 22 -4.80 16.17 15.04
C LYS A 22 -4.42 14.74 14.65
N SER A 23 -5.38 13.83 14.49
CA SER A 23 -5.10 12.44 14.11
C SER A 23 -4.43 12.34 12.75
N GLY A 24 -4.71 13.26 11.82
CA GLY A 24 -4.08 13.32 10.52
C GLY A 24 -2.57 13.61 10.56
N PHE A 25 -2.06 14.20 11.64
CA PHE A 25 -0.65 14.52 11.83
C PHE A 25 0.12 13.48 12.66
N TYR A 26 -0.56 12.47 13.23
CA TYR A 26 0.15 11.40 13.90
C TYR A 26 0.92 10.55 12.90
N ARG A 27 2.14 10.17 13.27
CA ARG A 27 2.93 9.21 12.50
C ARG A 27 2.24 7.86 12.48
N VAL A 28 2.46 7.15 11.38
CA VAL A 28 1.85 5.83 11.17
C VAL A 28 2.65 4.74 11.88
N ASP A 29 3.94 5.00 12.18
CA ASP A 29 4.79 4.08 12.94
C ASP A 29 4.17 3.78 14.31
N GLY A 30 4.21 2.53 14.71
CA GLY A 30 3.57 2.07 15.96
C GLY A 30 2.06 1.89 15.90
N HIS A 31 1.38 2.23 14.79
CA HIS A 31 -0.02 1.89 14.63
C HIS A 31 -0.17 0.40 14.25
N PRO A 32 -1.08 -0.37 14.89
CA PRO A 32 -1.24 -1.81 14.61
C PRO A 32 -1.42 -2.12 13.13
N ALA A 33 -2.24 -1.35 12.42
CA ALA A 33 -2.47 -1.55 10.99
C ALA A 33 -1.20 -1.37 10.12
N THR A 34 -0.27 -0.53 10.55
CA THR A 34 1.03 -0.36 9.86
C THR A 34 1.94 -1.55 10.12
N ALA A 35 1.96 -2.05 11.35
CA ALA A 35 2.69 -3.27 11.67
C ALA A 35 2.17 -4.46 10.86
N ASP A 36 0.85 -4.60 10.74
CA ASP A 36 0.21 -5.64 9.94
C ASP A 36 0.54 -5.50 8.45
N LEU A 37 0.55 -4.26 7.93
CA LEU A 37 0.92 -3.99 6.54
C LEU A 37 2.39 -4.34 6.26
N LYS A 38 3.31 -3.88 7.11
CA LYS A 38 4.74 -4.24 7.00
C LYS A 38 4.91 -5.76 7.06
N LEU A 39 4.28 -6.41 8.04
CA LEU A 39 4.36 -7.86 8.17
C LEU A 39 3.84 -8.59 6.92
N SER A 40 2.71 -8.15 6.37
CA SER A 40 2.15 -8.73 5.14
C SER A 40 3.13 -8.62 3.97
N ASN A 41 3.76 -7.46 3.78
CA ASN A 41 4.74 -7.24 2.73
C ASN A 41 5.98 -8.13 2.91
N HIS A 42 6.49 -8.25 4.13
CA HIS A 42 7.63 -9.11 4.44
C HIS A 42 7.31 -10.59 4.26
N VAL A 43 6.10 -11.04 4.62
CA VAL A 43 5.65 -12.43 4.38
C VAL A 43 5.57 -12.71 2.88
N ALA A 44 5.00 -11.81 2.08
CA ALA A 44 4.94 -11.96 0.63
C ALA A 44 6.35 -12.02 0.01
N MET A 45 7.26 -11.17 0.48
CA MET A 45 8.66 -11.19 0.04
C MET A 45 9.38 -12.49 0.41
N GLU A 46 9.13 -13.05 1.58
CA GLU A 46 9.70 -14.32 2.01
C GLU A 46 9.14 -15.49 1.20
N SER A 47 7.82 -15.50 0.90
CA SER A 47 7.21 -16.48 0.00
C SER A 47 7.86 -16.43 -1.38
N LEU A 48 8.12 -15.22 -1.88
CA LEU A 48 8.79 -15.02 -3.16
C LEU A 48 10.23 -15.52 -3.16
N ARG A 49 10.98 -15.23 -2.08
CA ARG A 49 12.36 -15.72 -1.89
C ARG A 49 12.45 -17.25 -1.87
N LYS A 50 11.45 -17.92 -1.28
CA LYS A 50 11.37 -19.38 -1.24
C LYS A 50 10.87 -20.01 -2.54
N GLY A 51 10.34 -19.21 -3.47
CA GLY A 51 9.72 -19.71 -4.69
C GLY A 51 8.35 -20.35 -4.46
N GLU A 52 7.68 -19.96 -3.39
CA GLU A 52 6.35 -20.47 -2.96
C GLU A 52 5.26 -19.39 -3.10
N ALA A 53 5.60 -18.22 -3.66
CA ALA A 53 4.68 -17.09 -3.75
C ALA A 53 3.46 -17.43 -4.63
N THR A 54 2.31 -17.04 -4.13
CA THR A 54 1.00 -17.15 -4.77
C THR A 54 0.56 -15.82 -5.36
N MET A 55 -0.58 -15.78 -6.04
CA MET A 55 -1.17 -14.52 -6.53
C MET A 55 -1.47 -13.54 -5.40
N ALA A 56 -1.86 -14.03 -4.22
CA ALA A 56 -2.12 -13.17 -3.06
C ALA A 56 -0.83 -12.45 -2.58
N ASP A 57 0.31 -13.13 -2.63
CA ASP A 57 1.60 -12.52 -2.32
C ASP A 57 1.99 -11.47 -3.37
N ILE A 58 1.73 -11.75 -4.65
CA ILE A 58 1.93 -10.80 -5.74
C ILE A 58 1.05 -9.57 -5.57
N ASP A 59 -0.23 -9.74 -5.24
CA ASP A 59 -1.16 -8.63 -4.98
C ASP A 59 -0.68 -7.75 -3.81
N ALA A 60 -0.13 -8.36 -2.75
CA ALA A 60 0.44 -7.61 -1.64
C ALA A 60 1.65 -6.76 -2.08
N LEU A 61 2.55 -7.30 -2.87
CA LEU A 61 3.71 -6.57 -3.41
C LEU A 61 3.31 -5.48 -4.40
N VAL A 62 2.32 -5.74 -5.27
CA VAL A 62 1.77 -4.72 -6.17
C VAL A 62 1.16 -3.56 -5.39
N ASN A 63 0.38 -3.86 -4.34
CA ASN A 63 -0.18 -2.84 -3.48
C ASN A 63 0.90 -2.02 -2.77
N MET A 64 1.95 -2.68 -2.27
CA MET A 64 3.12 -2.03 -1.68
C MET A 64 3.74 -1.03 -2.67
N LEU A 65 4.05 -1.45 -3.90
CA LEU A 65 4.65 -0.61 -4.93
C LEU A 65 3.75 0.57 -5.32
N ASN A 66 2.44 0.33 -5.45
CA ASN A 66 1.48 1.38 -5.75
C ASN A 66 1.40 2.45 -4.64
N VAL A 67 1.37 2.02 -3.38
CA VAL A 67 1.34 2.95 -2.23
C VAL A 67 2.67 3.70 -2.13
N MET A 68 3.79 3.02 -2.32
CA MET A 68 5.12 3.62 -2.30
C MET A 68 5.25 4.74 -3.35
N GLU A 69 4.86 4.48 -4.60
CA GLU A 69 4.84 5.49 -5.66
C GLU A 69 3.86 6.63 -5.34
N ALA A 70 2.68 6.31 -4.84
CA ALA A 70 1.70 7.33 -4.48
C ALA A 70 2.18 8.23 -3.34
N LEU A 71 2.90 7.69 -2.34
CA LEU A 71 3.52 8.48 -1.28
C LEU A 71 4.52 9.49 -1.83
N THR A 72 5.38 9.11 -2.77
CA THR A 72 6.32 10.04 -3.41
C THR A 72 5.61 11.15 -4.18
N ARG A 73 4.46 10.86 -4.80
CA ARG A 73 3.63 11.85 -5.49
C ARG A 73 2.89 12.79 -4.55
N VAL A 74 2.48 12.29 -3.36
CA VAL A 74 1.85 13.11 -2.32
C VAL A 74 2.84 14.07 -1.70
N ASN A 75 4.06 13.59 -1.44
CA ASN A 75 5.13 14.40 -0.88
C ASN A 75 6.49 13.91 -1.39
N PRO A 76 7.23 14.70 -2.17
CA PRO A 76 8.54 14.34 -2.72
C PRO A 76 9.57 13.91 -1.68
N ALA A 77 9.45 14.38 -0.44
CA ALA A 77 10.33 13.97 0.66
C ALA A 77 10.26 12.46 0.98
N PHE A 78 9.23 11.75 0.48
CA PHE A 78 9.12 10.30 0.61
C PHE A 78 9.89 9.51 -0.45
N GLY A 79 10.78 10.11 -1.19
CA GLY A 79 11.71 9.38 -2.04
C GLY A 79 11.73 9.78 -3.51
N GLU A 80 11.63 11.06 -3.81
CA GLU A 80 11.82 11.56 -5.19
C GLU A 80 13.17 11.10 -5.77
N ASP A 81 14.21 11.05 -4.93
CA ASP A 81 15.55 10.60 -5.32
C ASP A 81 15.63 9.08 -5.59
N TYR A 82 14.60 8.31 -5.26
CA TYR A 82 14.55 6.84 -5.42
C TYR A 82 13.55 6.40 -6.51
N SER A 83 13.21 7.27 -7.44
CA SER A 83 12.30 6.95 -8.53
C SER A 83 12.80 5.78 -9.40
N ALA A 84 14.10 5.69 -9.62
CA ALA A 84 14.71 4.63 -10.41
C ALA A 84 14.55 3.25 -9.75
N GLU A 85 14.68 3.16 -8.43
CA GLU A 85 14.49 1.94 -7.65
C GLU A 85 13.03 1.49 -7.64
N ILE A 86 12.11 2.44 -7.54
CA ILE A 86 10.66 2.19 -7.63
C ILE A 86 10.31 1.65 -9.02
N GLU A 87 10.78 2.29 -10.07
CA GLU A 87 10.58 1.86 -11.46
C GLU A 87 11.18 0.48 -11.72
N ALA A 88 12.37 0.21 -11.18
CA ALA A 88 13.01 -1.10 -11.31
C ALA A 88 12.16 -2.21 -10.66
N ALA A 89 11.60 -1.98 -9.48
CA ALA A 89 10.74 -2.94 -8.81
C ALA A 89 9.40 -3.12 -9.54
N GLN A 90 8.83 -2.05 -10.11
CA GLN A 90 7.62 -2.12 -10.95
C GLN A 90 7.89 -2.92 -12.24
N ALA A 91 9.03 -2.71 -12.90
CA ALA A 91 9.41 -3.49 -14.05
C ALA A 91 9.63 -4.98 -13.69
N ALA A 92 10.23 -5.24 -12.53
CA ALA A 92 10.45 -6.59 -12.02
C ALA A 92 9.13 -7.34 -11.78
N ILE A 93 8.11 -6.70 -11.18
CA ILE A 93 6.81 -7.35 -10.93
C ILE A 93 6.10 -7.67 -12.25
N MET A 94 6.13 -6.76 -13.22
CA MET A 94 5.55 -6.97 -14.54
C MET A 94 6.22 -8.15 -15.27
N SER A 95 7.55 -8.21 -15.24
CA SER A 95 8.33 -9.31 -15.83
C SER A 95 8.02 -10.65 -15.16
N LEU A 96 7.99 -10.66 -13.83
CA LEU A 96 7.69 -11.84 -13.02
C LEU A 96 6.29 -12.39 -13.36
N VAL A 97 5.27 -11.55 -13.35
CA VAL A 97 3.90 -11.97 -13.64
C VAL A 97 3.77 -12.47 -15.07
N ALA A 98 4.31 -11.74 -16.05
CA ALA A 98 4.30 -12.17 -17.44
C ALA A 98 4.92 -13.56 -17.66
N ARG A 99 5.99 -13.87 -16.89
CA ARG A 99 6.69 -15.16 -17.00
C ARG A 99 5.99 -16.30 -16.26
N CYS A 100 5.31 -16.01 -15.15
CA CYS A 100 4.86 -17.03 -14.19
C CYS A 100 3.35 -17.20 -14.09
N LYS A 101 2.53 -16.28 -14.64
CA LYS A 101 1.06 -16.28 -14.46
C LYS A 101 0.37 -17.62 -14.79
N ASP A 102 0.85 -18.31 -15.79
CA ASP A 102 0.27 -19.59 -16.24
C ASP A 102 0.70 -20.78 -15.37
N ARG A 103 1.68 -20.58 -14.48
CA ARG A 103 2.24 -21.63 -13.62
C ARG A 103 1.59 -21.68 -12.24
N GLY A 104 0.89 -20.63 -11.82
CA GLY A 104 0.27 -20.52 -10.50
C GLY A 104 1.25 -20.34 -9.33
N VAL A 105 2.56 -20.41 -9.60
CA VAL A 105 3.65 -20.18 -8.62
C VAL A 105 4.63 -19.18 -9.20
N TYR A 106 4.99 -18.20 -8.40
CA TYR A 106 5.80 -17.08 -8.84
C TYR A 106 7.24 -17.21 -8.29
N THR A 107 8.19 -17.32 -9.19
CA THR A 107 9.62 -17.46 -8.86
C THR A 107 10.41 -16.31 -9.46
N CYS A 108 11.19 -15.63 -8.63
CA CYS A 108 12.06 -14.52 -9.02
C CYS A 108 13.39 -14.98 -9.59
N THR A 109 13.94 -14.16 -10.49
CA THR A 109 15.39 -14.11 -10.71
C THR A 109 16.07 -13.37 -9.56
N GLY A 110 17.40 -13.54 -9.43
CA GLY A 110 18.16 -12.81 -8.42
C GLY A 110 18.02 -11.29 -8.53
N ALA A 111 18.05 -10.74 -9.75
CA ALA A 111 17.91 -9.32 -10.00
C ALA A 111 16.51 -8.79 -9.61
N GLU A 112 15.46 -9.54 -9.91
CA GLU A 112 14.09 -9.17 -9.50
C GLU A 112 13.95 -9.20 -7.98
N LEU A 113 14.52 -10.21 -7.32
CA LEU A 113 14.51 -10.33 -5.86
C LEU A 113 15.24 -9.16 -5.19
N ASP A 114 16.39 -8.75 -5.73
CA ASP A 114 17.13 -7.59 -5.24
C ASP A 114 16.33 -6.28 -5.41
N ALA A 115 15.68 -6.09 -6.56
CA ALA A 115 14.82 -4.92 -6.79
C ALA A 115 13.67 -4.84 -5.77
N PHE A 116 13.00 -5.96 -5.49
CA PHE A 116 11.93 -6.00 -4.49
C PHE A 116 12.43 -5.77 -3.08
N ARG A 117 13.61 -6.28 -2.73
CA ARG A 117 14.23 -6.04 -1.42
C ARG A 117 14.50 -4.56 -1.20
N VAL A 118 15.10 -3.89 -2.17
CA VAL A 118 15.36 -2.45 -2.09
C VAL A 118 14.04 -1.68 -1.96
N ALA A 119 13.03 -2.02 -2.76
CA ALA A 119 11.71 -1.37 -2.67
C ALA A 119 11.05 -1.59 -1.30
N LEU A 120 11.15 -2.78 -0.73
CA LEU A 120 10.60 -3.08 0.60
C LEU A 120 11.27 -2.23 1.70
N GLU A 121 12.60 -2.13 1.67
CA GLU A 121 13.37 -1.29 2.61
C GLU A 121 12.98 0.20 2.49
N LEU A 122 12.81 0.70 1.26
CA LEU A 122 12.37 2.07 1.00
C LEU A 122 10.92 2.30 1.49
N HIS A 123 10.02 1.35 1.25
CA HIS A 123 8.65 1.46 1.73
C HIS A 123 8.55 1.44 3.24
N ASP A 124 9.32 0.59 3.91
CA ASP A 124 9.40 0.57 5.37
C ASP A 124 9.88 1.92 5.91
N ALA A 125 10.91 2.51 5.30
CA ALA A 125 11.41 3.83 5.66
C ALA A 125 10.36 4.94 5.42
N GLN A 126 9.59 4.86 4.32
CA GLN A 126 8.47 5.78 4.07
C GLN A 126 7.42 5.68 5.19
N LEU A 127 7.02 4.46 5.56
CA LEU A 127 6.02 4.24 6.62
C LEU A 127 6.52 4.70 8.00
N ASP A 128 7.82 4.69 8.26
CA ASP A 128 8.40 5.18 9.52
C ASP A 128 8.27 6.69 9.69
N ILE A 129 8.18 7.44 8.60
CA ILE A 129 8.08 8.91 8.61
C ILE A 129 6.72 9.44 8.19
N ALA A 130 5.89 8.63 7.53
CA ALA A 130 4.57 9.03 7.05
C ALA A 130 3.59 9.34 8.18
N THR A 131 2.67 10.25 7.90
CA THR A 131 1.51 10.51 8.74
C THR A 131 0.29 9.71 8.25
N VAL A 132 -0.74 9.59 9.10
CA VAL A 132 -2.01 8.98 8.71
C VAL A 132 -2.63 9.68 7.49
N ASN A 133 -2.47 11.00 7.39
CA ASN A 133 -2.94 11.77 6.23
C ASN A 133 -2.18 11.45 4.95
N ASP A 134 -0.88 11.25 5.03
CA ASP A 134 -0.05 10.90 3.86
C ASP A 134 -0.50 9.56 3.29
N VAL A 135 -0.63 8.55 4.15
CA VAL A 135 -1.08 7.21 3.74
C VAL A 135 -2.52 7.24 3.21
N ALA A 136 -3.43 8.00 3.85
CA ALA A 136 -4.81 8.14 3.37
C ALA A 136 -4.87 8.86 2.01
N SER A 137 -4.02 9.85 1.78
CA SER A 137 -3.92 10.57 0.52
C SER A 137 -3.35 9.69 -0.58
N ALA A 138 -2.30 8.91 -0.28
CA ALA A 138 -1.72 7.93 -1.18
C ALA A 138 -2.76 6.86 -1.58
N ALA A 139 -3.49 6.30 -0.62
CA ALA A 139 -4.54 5.31 -0.89
C ALA A 139 -5.65 5.86 -1.79
N LYS A 140 -6.08 7.11 -1.59
CA LYS A 140 -7.04 7.78 -2.47
C LYS A 140 -6.51 7.97 -3.88
N LEU A 141 -5.24 8.34 -4.01
CA LEU A 141 -4.58 8.50 -5.31
C LEU A 141 -4.52 7.17 -6.06
N VAL A 142 -4.12 6.09 -5.40
CA VAL A 142 -4.11 4.73 -5.98
C VAL A 142 -5.52 4.34 -6.44
N ALA A 143 -6.53 4.49 -5.58
CA ALA A 143 -7.92 4.17 -5.92
C ALA A 143 -8.43 4.99 -7.12
N HIS A 144 -8.04 6.27 -7.22
CA HIS A 144 -8.39 7.12 -8.36
C HIS A 144 -7.73 6.65 -9.66
N ILE A 145 -6.44 6.30 -9.63
CA ILE A 145 -5.70 5.82 -10.81
C ILE A 145 -6.28 4.50 -11.30
N VAL A 146 -6.54 3.55 -10.39
CA VAL A 146 -7.15 2.26 -10.70
C VAL A 146 -8.56 2.45 -11.27
N GLY A 147 -9.39 3.26 -10.63
CA GLY A 147 -10.76 3.54 -11.06
C GLY A 147 -10.85 4.29 -12.42
N SER A 148 -9.83 5.07 -12.78
CA SER A 148 -9.76 5.76 -14.07
C SER A 148 -9.30 4.88 -15.24
N GLY A 149 -8.96 3.61 -14.99
CA GLY A 149 -8.45 2.68 -16.00
C GLY A 149 -7.02 3.01 -16.49
N LYS A 150 -6.31 3.89 -15.82
CA LYS A 150 -4.92 4.27 -16.15
C LYS A 150 -3.88 3.36 -15.51
N ALA A 151 -4.30 2.42 -14.66
CA ALA A 151 -3.42 1.43 -14.07
C ALA A 151 -3.04 0.37 -15.11
N HIS A 152 -1.79 -0.09 -15.07
CA HIS A 152 -1.38 -1.28 -15.81
C HIS A 152 -2.10 -2.50 -15.22
N ARG A 153 -2.68 -3.32 -16.08
CA ARG A 153 -3.25 -4.62 -15.69
C ARG A 153 -2.16 -5.68 -15.82
N LEU A 154 -1.97 -6.42 -14.74
CA LEU A 154 -1.11 -7.62 -14.71
C LEU A 154 -1.78 -8.80 -15.39
#